data_40c9e1a5d983729c1a656bd09c5a684e
#
_entry.id   40c9e1a5d983729c1a656bd09c5a684e
#
_cell.length_a   1.000
_cell.length_b   1.000
_cell.length_c   1.000
_cell.angle_alpha   90.00
_cell.angle_beta   90.00
_cell.angle_gamma   90.00
#
_symmetry.space_group_name_H-M   'P 1'
#
loop_
_entity.id
_entity.type
_entity.pdbx_description
1 polymer ?
#
loop_
_entity_poly.entity_id
_entity_poly.type
_entity_poly.pdbx_seq_one_letter_code
_entity_poly.pdbx_strand_id
1 'polypeptide(L)'
;KGLKMIFEDGADYAVEIHADGQYSPNEVVKAKDKINDGYDLIIGSRFQKKNPFLKDGMPFLRYITNKFTSLVTNYICGIRLTEFHTGCKIFSKNLCKTVPYEKNSNNYLFSFEIILQADFYKLKYGEISISSSYQGYRQSCGYFEGLIYLIGNLKVIILYLLAKLKLYKNKNFI
;
A
#
# COMPACT_ATOMS: atom_id res chain seq x y z
N LYS A 1 -10.62 1.02 12.52
CA LYS A 1 -11.98 1.57 12.77
C LYS A 1 -12.63 2.13 11.50
N GLY A 2 -11.98 3.07 10.76
CA GLY A 2 -12.59 3.73 9.60
C GLY A 2 -13.11 2.77 8.53
N LEU A 3 -12.31 1.81 8.08
CA LEU A 3 -12.74 0.83 7.07
C LEU A 3 -13.98 0.04 7.53
N LYS A 4 -14.02 -0.38 8.82
CA LYS A 4 -15.18 -1.09 9.36
C LYS A 4 -16.45 -0.27 9.28
N MET A 5 -16.40 0.98 9.73
CA MET A 5 -17.56 1.89 9.70
C MET A 5 -18.06 2.11 8.26
N ILE A 6 -17.16 2.38 7.32
CA ILE A 6 -17.51 2.60 5.90
C ILE A 6 -18.27 1.41 5.32
N PHE A 7 -17.83 0.18 5.62
CA PHE A 7 -18.45 -1.02 5.07
C PHE A 7 -19.73 -1.45 5.84
N GLU A 8 -19.85 -1.10 7.12
CA GLU A 8 -21.10 -1.23 7.88
C GLU A 8 -22.19 -0.28 7.34
N ASP A 9 -21.79 0.92 6.90
CA ASP A 9 -22.69 1.89 6.24
C ASP A 9 -23.09 1.51 4.80
N GLY A 10 -22.65 0.33 4.32
CA GLY A 10 -23.10 -0.24 3.04
C GLY A 10 -22.23 0.05 1.83
N ALA A 11 -21.10 0.72 1.97
CA ALA A 11 -20.19 0.98 0.85
C ALA A 11 -19.62 -0.32 0.26
N ASP A 12 -19.37 -0.34 -1.07
CA ASP A 12 -18.69 -1.44 -1.75
C ASP A 12 -17.18 -1.24 -1.82
N TYR A 13 -16.72 0.01 -1.83
CA TYR A 13 -15.32 0.40 -1.84
C TYR A 13 -15.05 1.54 -0.86
N ALA A 14 -13.87 1.50 -0.25
CA ALA A 14 -13.35 2.56 0.61
C ALA A 14 -12.06 3.13 0.03
N VAL A 15 -11.88 4.45 0.11
CA VAL A 15 -10.68 5.14 -0.37
C VAL A 15 -9.89 5.66 0.82
N GLU A 16 -8.60 5.32 0.87
CA GLU A 16 -7.60 5.91 1.75
C GLU A 16 -6.80 6.96 0.99
N ILE A 17 -6.79 8.18 1.48
CA ILE A 17 -5.88 9.25 1.01
C ILE A 17 -5.30 9.91 2.26
N HIS A 18 -3.96 10.02 2.31
CA HIS A 18 -3.30 10.74 3.40
C HIS A 18 -3.66 12.23 3.36
N ALA A 19 -4.03 12.77 4.52
CA ALA A 19 -4.47 14.17 4.68
C ALA A 19 -3.30 15.18 4.70
N ASP A 20 -2.15 14.80 4.14
CA ASP A 20 -0.92 15.59 4.10
C ASP A 20 -0.80 16.48 2.85
N GLY A 21 -1.83 16.49 2.01
CA GLY A 21 -1.87 17.29 0.79
C GLY A 21 -1.02 16.78 -0.37
N GLN A 22 -0.35 15.63 -0.21
CA GLN A 22 0.48 15.06 -1.30
C GLN A 22 -0.33 14.56 -2.49
N TYR A 23 -1.55 14.09 -2.26
CA TYR A 23 -2.39 13.46 -3.28
C TYR A 23 -3.67 14.25 -3.50
N SER A 24 -4.01 14.50 -4.77
CA SER A 24 -5.31 15.05 -5.12
C SER A 24 -6.40 13.96 -5.04
N PRO A 25 -7.54 14.21 -4.38
CA PRO A 25 -8.68 13.30 -4.40
C PRO A 25 -9.16 12.95 -5.82
N ASN A 26 -8.97 13.84 -6.78
CA ASN A 26 -9.35 13.62 -8.18
C ASN A 26 -8.56 12.46 -8.85
N GLU A 27 -7.41 12.08 -8.32
CA GLU A 27 -6.65 10.93 -8.82
C GLU A 27 -7.41 9.60 -8.68
N VAL A 28 -8.34 9.52 -7.72
CA VAL A 28 -9.18 8.32 -7.48
C VAL A 28 -10.05 7.95 -8.67
N VAL A 29 -10.47 8.92 -9.48
CA VAL A 29 -11.29 8.68 -10.67
C VAL A 29 -10.61 7.71 -11.64
N LYS A 30 -9.27 7.68 -11.66
CA LYS A 30 -8.48 6.75 -12.47
C LYS A 30 -8.65 5.28 -12.09
N ALA A 31 -9.24 5.01 -10.92
CA ALA A 31 -9.51 3.64 -10.48
C ALA A 31 -10.80 3.06 -11.05
N LYS A 32 -11.64 3.86 -11.72
CA LYS A 32 -12.98 3.45 -12.19
C LYS A 32 -12.97 2.11 -12.94
N ASP A 33 -12.09 1.95 -13.92
CA ASP A 33 -12.03 0.71 -14.70
C ASP A 33 -11.66 -0.50 -13.83
N LYS A 34 -10.70 -0.34 -12.93
CA LYS A 34 -10.32 -1.41 -12.01
C LYS A 34 -11.42 -1.75 -10.99
N ILE A 35 -12.17 -0.77 -10.54
CA ILE A 35 -13.36 -0.99 -9.69
C ILE A 35 -14.40 -1.81 -10.47
N ASN A 36 -14.71 -1.42 -11.70
CA ASN A 36 -15.65 -2.15 -12.56
C ASN A 36 -15.16 -3.57 -12.87
N ASP A 37 -13.85 -3.78 -13.00
CA ASP A 37 -13.22 -5.08 -13.21
C ASP A 37 -13.13 -5.93 -11.93
N GLY A 38 -13.64 -5.44 -10.79
CA GLY A 38 -13.69 -6.18 -9.53
C GLY A 38 -12.33 -6.36 -8.85
N TYR A 39 -11.45 -5.36 -8.92
CA TYR A 39 -10.21 -5.39 -8.14
C TYR A 39 -10.51 -5.19 -6.65
N ASP A 40 -9.87 -5.99 -5.81
CA ASP A 40 -10.02 -5.94 -4.35
C ASP A 40 -9.14 -4.89 -3.69
N LEU A 41 -7.93 -4.68 -4.25
CA LEU A 41 -7.00 -3.67 -3.79
C LEU A 41 -6.45 -2.89 -5.00
N ILE A 42 -6.61 -1.57 -4.97
CA ILE A 42 -6.05 -0.69 -5.99
C ILE A 42 -5.09 0.28 -5.32
N ILE A 43 -3.86 0.34 -5.81
CA ILE A 43 -2.75 1.09 -5.24
C ILE A 43 -2.43 2.26 -6.15
N GLY A 44 -2.42 3.48 -5.60
CA GLY A 44 -1.96 4.64 -6.34
C GLY A 44 -0.44 4.66 -6.43
N SER A 45 0.12 4.45 -7.62
CA SER A 45 1.57 4.46 -7.83
C SER A 45 2.06 5.76 -8.46
N ARG A 46 3.08 6.34 -7.84
CA ARG A 46 3.81 7.50 -8.35
C ARG A 46 4.86 7.10 -9.41
N PHE A 47 5.22 5.82 -9.47
CA PHE A 47 6.32 5.31 -10.29
C PHE A 47 5.90 4.73 -11.64
N GLN A 48 4.60 4.58 -11.92
CA GLN A 48 4.12 3.92 -13.14
C GLN A 48 4.38 4.71 -14.43
N LYS A 49 4.17 6.03 -14.44
CA LYS A 49 4.21 6.83 -15.67
C LYS A 49 5.27 7.91 -15.68
N LYS A 50 5.82 8.27 -14.53
CA LYS A 50 6.70 9.42 -14.39
C LYS A 50 7.81 9.11 -13.41
N ASN A 51 8.89 9.85 -13.51
CA ASN A 51 9.88 9.91 -12.47
C ASN A 51 9.44 10.95 -11.43
N PRO A 52 8.95 10.57 -10.24
CA PRO A 52 8.42 11.49 -9.26
C PRO A 52 9.51 12.40 -8.65
N PHE A 53 10.78 12.00 -8.72
CA PHE A 53 11.91 12.85 -8.34
C PHE A 53 12.00 14.08 -9.25
N LEU A 54 11.89 13.89 -10.57
CA LEU A 54 12.05 14.98 -11.54
C LEU A 54 10.80 15.84 -11.70
N LYS A 55 9.61 15.26 -11.53
CA LYS A 55 8.33 15.91 -11.88
C LYS A 55 7.53 16.39 -10.69
N ASP A 56 7.56 15.63 -9.59
CA ASP A 56 6.70 15.90 -8.43
C ASP A 56 7.49 16.49 -7.26
N GLY A 57 8.81 16.64 -7.37
CA GLY A 57 9.70 17.18 -6.32
C GLY A 57 9.97 16.20 -5.18
N MET A 58 9.82 14.89 -5.41
CA MET A 58 10.14 13.87 -4.40
C MET A 58 11.62 13.96 -4.00
N PRO A 59 11.97 13.99 -2.70
CA PRO A 59 13.36 13.96 -2.26
C PRO A 59 14.11 12.73 -2.82
N PHE A 60 15.32 12.92 -3.32
CA PHE A 60 16.10 11.88 -4.00
C PHE A 60 16.30 10.62 -3.14
N LEU A 61 16.65 10.79 -1.87
CA LEU A 61 16.83 9.66 -0.95
C LEU A 61 15.53 8.86 -0.79
N ARG A 62 14.38 9.53 -0.67
CA ARG A 62 13.06 8.88 -0.61
C ARG A 62 12.74 8.13 -1.90
N TYR A 63 13.06 8.73 -3.05
CA TYR A 63 12.90 8.09 -4.35
C TYR A 63 13.68 6.78 -4.44
N ILE A 64 14.99 6.83 -4.13
CA ILE A 64 15.86 5.64 -4.19
C ILE A 64 15.39 4.57 -3.19
N THR A 65 15.10 4.96 -1.94
CA THR A 65 14.68 4.02 -0.90
C THR A 65 13.37 3.32 -1.27
N ASN A 66 12.35 4.07 -1.71
CA ASN A 66 11.07 3.50 -2.10
C ASN A 66 11.21 2.56 -3.31
N LYS A 67 12.02 2.94 -4.29
CA LYS A 67 12.24 2.12 -5.48
C LYS A 67 13.00 0.85 -5.15
N PHE A 68 14.04 0.93 -4.34
CA PHE A 68 14.83 -0.20 -3.89
C PHE A 68 14.00 -1.18 -3.06
N THR A 69 13.26 -0.69 -2.06
CA THR A 69 12.40 -1.55 -1.21
C THR A 69 11.29 -2.22 -2.02
N SER A 70 10.69 -1.51 -2.98
CA SER A 70 9.70 -2.11 -3.88
C SER A 70 10.30 -3.21 -4.73
N LEU A 71 11.50 -3.01 -5.28
CA LEU A 71 12.20 -4.01 -6.08
C LEU A 71 12.57 -5.25 -5.26
N VAL A 72 13.09 -5.06 -4.05
CA VAL A 72 13.41 -6.15 -3.11
C VAL A 72 12.16 -6.93 -2.73
N THR A 73 11.06 -6.24 -2.40
CA THR A 73 9.78 -6.88 -2.05
C THR A 73 9.24 -7.69 -3.23
N ASN A 74 9.27 -7.13 -4.44
CA ASN A 74 8.83 -7.84 -5.65
C ASN A 74 9.64 -9.12 -5.88
N TYR A 75 10.96 -9.03 -5.77
CA TYR A 75 11.84 -10.17 -5.98
C TYR A 75 11.61 -11.28 -4.95
N ILE A 76 11.52 -10.91 -3.66
CA ILE A 76 11.39 -11.87 -2.56
C ILE A 76 9.99 -12.49 -2.51
N CYS A 77 8.93 -11.67 -2.68
CA CYS A 77 7.55 -12.13 -2.52
C CYS A 77 6.91 -12.64 -3.82
N GLY A 78 7.56 -12.40 -4.98
CA GLY A 78 7.01 -12.74 -6.29
C GLY A 78 5.85 -11.83 -6.72
N ILE A 79 5.74 -10.63 -6.14
CA ILE A 79 4.72 -9.62 -6.41
C ILE A 79 5.19 -8.73 -7.55
N ARG A 80 4.27 -8.12 -8.29
CA ARG A 80 4.61 -7.21 -9.40
C ARG A 80 3.91 -5.86 -9.22
N LEU A 81 4.46 -5.03 -8.34
CA LEU A 81 4.01 -3.66 -8.10
C LEU A 81 5.16 -2.67 -8.27
N THR A 82 4.88 -1.49 -8.76
CA THR A 82 5.89 -0.43 -8.90
C THR A 82 6.07 0.34 -7.61
N GLU A 83 5.06 0.29 -6.70
CA GLU A 83 5.10 1.00 -5.43
C GLU A 83 4.33 0.27 -4.31
N PHE A 84 4.92 0.23 -3.11
CA PHE A 84 4.30 -0.31 -1.88
C PHE A 84 4.02 0.77 -0.83
N HIS A 85 4.67 1.94 -0.94
CA HIS A 85 4.75 2.96 0.12
C HIS A 85 3.95 4.22 -0.21
N THR A 86 2.73 4.04 -0.69
CA THR A 86 1.83 5.13 -1.07
C THR A 86 0.73 5.34 -0.05
N GLY A 87 0.30 6.59 0.12
CA GLY A 87 -0.86 6.97 0.93
C GLY A 87 -2.16 7.07 0.14
N CYS A 88 -2.22 6.48 -1.05
CA CYS A 88 -3.45 6.41 -1.85
C CYS A 88 -3.77 4.94 -2.16
N LYS A 89 -4.84 4.42 -1.57
CA LYS A 89 -5.31 3.04 -1.78
C LYS A 89 -6.82 2.98 -1.81
N ILE A 90 -7.33 1.99 -2.52
CA ILE A 90 -8.77 1.71 -2.59
C ILE A 90 -8.96 0.25 -2.23
N PHE A 91 -9.86 0.00 -1.29
CA PHE A 91 -10.15 -1.30 -0.72
C PHE A 91 -11.57 -1.71 -1.07
N SER A 92 -11.78 -2.93 -1.57
CA SER A 92 -13.11 -3.51 -1.73
C SER A 92 -13.65 -4.01 -0.39
N LYS A 93 -14.97 -4.13 -0.30
CA LYS A 93 -15.63 -4.82 0.82
C LYS A 93 -15.21 -6.28 0.92
N ASN A 94 -14.94 -6.94 -0.22
CA ASN A 94 -14.47 -8.32 -0.28
C ASN A 94 -13.09 -8.47 0.37
N LEU A 95 -12.14 -7.56 0.10
CA LEU A 95 -10.84 -7.55 0.75
C LEU A 95 -10.99 -7.51 2.29
N CYS A 96 -11.79 -6.59 2.80
CA CYS A 96 -11.98 -6.42 4.23
C CYS A 96 -12.71 -7.59 4.92
N LYS A 97 -13.47 -8.38 4.16
CA LYS A 97 -14.07 -9.63 4.66
C LYS A 97 -13.09 -10.80 4.66
N THR A 98 -12.13 -10.78 3.72
CA THR A 98 -11.22 -11.91 3.46
C THR A 98 -9.96 -11.83 4.32
N VAL A 99 -9.36 -10.63 4.43
CA VAL A 99 -8.10 -10.46 5.16
C VAL A 99 -8.34 -10.04 6.61
N PRO A 100 -7.52 -10.52 7.56
CA PRO A 100 -7.64 -10.15 8.97
C PRO A 100 -7.02 -8.77 9.26
N TYR A 101 -7.40 -7.74 8.49
CA TYR A 101 -6.79 -6.41 8.55
C TYR A 101 -6.89 -5.75 9.94
N GLU A 102 -7.85 -6.15 10.77
CA GLU A 102 -8.00 -5.65 12.14
C GLU A 102 -6.83 -6.09 13.05
N LYS A 103 -6.10 -7.14 12.66
CA LYS A 103 -4.91 -7.65 13.36
C LYS A 103 -3.62 -6.98 12.93
N ASN A 104 -3.68 -6.11 11.91
CA ASN A 104 -2.53 -5.39 11.38
C ASN A 104 -2.04 -4.32 12.35
N SER A 105 -0.84 -3.82 12.08
CA SER A 105 -0.21 -2.75 12.84
C SER A 105 -1.03 -1.46 12.80
N ASN A 106 -1.02 -0.69 13.89
CA ASN A 106 -1.70 0.61 13.99
C ASN A 106 -0.80 1.79 13.54
N ASN A 107 0.17 1.53 12.68
CA ASN A 107 1.13 2.52 12.19
C ASN A 107 1.31 2.37 10.67
N TYR A 108 2.36 2.97 10.10
CA TYR A 108 2.64 2.94 8.66
C TYR A 108 2.78 1.53 8.06
N LEU A 109 3.08 0.50 8.88
CA LEU A 109 3.16 -0.89 8.42
C LEU A 109 1.81 -1.45 7.96
N PHE A 110 0.68 -0.95 8.48
CA PHE A 110 -0.65 -1.36 8.06
C PHE A 110 -0.79 -1.42 6.53
N SER A 111 -0.34 -0.36 5.88
CA SER A 111 -0.41 -0.23 4.43
C SER A 111 0.42 -1.27 3.67
N PHE A 112 1.54 -1.69 4.22
CA PHE A 112 2.40 -2.72 3.65
C PHE A 112 1.85 -4.12 3.93
N GLU A 113 1.39 -4.36 5.15
CA GLU A 113 0.79 -5.64 5.56
C GLU A 113 -0.41 -5.99 4.69
N ILE A 114 -1.30 -5.03 4.42
CA ILE A 114 -2.53 -5.29 3.64
C ILE A 114 -2.24 -5.63 2.17
N ILE A 115 -1.15 -5.11 1.59
CA ILE A 115 -0.71 -5.48 0.24
C ILE A 115 -0.24 -6.95 0.21
N LEU A 116 0.59 -7.36 1.17
CA LEU A 116 1.05 -8.74 1.24
C LEU A 116 -0.08 -9.71 1.60
N GLN A 117 -1.06 -9.27 2.39
CA GLN A 117 -2.27 -10.04 2.66
C GLN A 117 -3.11 -10.22 1.39
N ALA A 118 -3.30 -9.19 0.57
CA ALA A 118 -4.02 -9.31 -0.69
C ALA A 118 -3.40 -10.39 -1.60
N ASP A 119 -2.06 -10.43 -1.70
CA ASP A 119 -1.36 -11.48 -2.45
C ASP A 119 -1.51 -12.87 -1.79
N PHE A 120 -1.32 -12.94 -0.47
CA PHE A 120 -1.41 -14.20 0.28
C PHE A 120 -2.78 -14.86 0.12
N TYR A 121 -3.85 -14.08 0.21
CA TYR A 121 -5.24 -14.54 0.04
C TYR A 121 -5.70 -14.59 -1.42
N LYS A 122 -4.78 -14.38 -2.39
CA LYS A 122 -5.04 -14.45 -3.83
C LYS A 122 -6.15 -13.51 -4.31
N LEU A 123 -6.25 -12.36 -3.68
CA LEU A 123 -7.19 -11.31 -4.08
C LEU A 123 -6.68 -10.60 -5.34
N LYS A 124 -7.59 -10.02 -6.10
CA LYS A 124 -7.24 -9.26 -7.30
C LYS A 124 -6.74 -7.86 -6.93
N TYR A 125 -5.46 -7.59 -7.16
CA TYR A 125 -4.87 -6.28 -6.86
C TYR A 125 -4.13 -5.69 -8.07
N GLY A 126 -3.95 -4.36 -8.06
CA GLY A 126 -3.25 -3.68 -9.15
C GLY A 126 -2.99 -2.21 -8.83
N GLU A 127 -2.41 -1.51 -9.79
CA GLU A 127 -1.99 -0.12 -9.63
C GLU A 127 -2.70 0.82 -10.60
N ILE A 128 -2.89 2.06 -10.17
CA ILE A 128 -3.21 3.20 -11.02
C ILE A 128 -2.08 4.23 -10.93
N SER A 129 -1.80 4.91 -12.04
CA SER A 129 -0.81 6.00 -12.03
C SER A 129 -1.40 7.26 -11.42
N ILE A 130 -0.79 7.74 -10.35
CA ILE A 130 -1.18 8.99 -9.69
C ILE A 130 -0.04 9.99 -9.71
N SER A 131 -0.39 11.28 -9.60
CA SER A 131 0.55 12.36 -9.37
C SER A 131 0.62 12.68 -7.87
N SER A 132 1.77 13.16 -7.42
CA SER A 132 1.97 13.65 -6.07
C SER A 132 2.61 15.04 -6.11
N SER A 133 2.46 15.82 -5.05
CA SER A 133 3.14 17.11 -4.91
C SER A 133 3.92 17.14 -3.61
N TYR A 134 5.16 17.57 -3.70
CA TYR A 134 6.05 17.75 -2.54
C TYR A 134 6.31 19.23 -2.24
N GLN A 135 5.63 20.14 -2.93
CA GLN A 135 5.77 21.57 -2.71
C GLN A 135 5.08 21.98 -1.41
N GLY A 136 5.80 22.70 -0.55
CA GLY A 136 5.28 23.17 0.74
C GLY A 136 5.06 22.08 1.79
N TYR A 137 5.53 20.88 1.55
CA TYR A 137 5.26 19.69 2.31
C TYR A 137 6.14 19.57 3.56
N ARG A 138 5.52 19.34 4.72
CA ARG A 138 6.26 18.95 5.93
C ARG A 138 6.60 17.45 5.85
N GLN A 139 7.86 17.13 6.07
CA GLN A 139 8.33 15.76 6.09
C GLN A 139 7.61 14.97 7.18
N SER A 140 6.76 14.01 6.80
CA SER A 140 5.92 13.24 7.71
C SER A 140 6.67 12.13 8.46
N CYS A 141 7.90 11.81 8.05
CA CYS A 141 8.68 10.72 8.62
C CYS A 141 10.15 11.12 8.67
N GLY A 142 10.73 11.11 9.87
CA GLY A 142 12.17 11.34 10.08
C GLY A 142 13.02 10.14 9.61
N TYR A 143 14.34 10.32 9.53
CA TYR A 143 15.26 9.24 9.11
C TYR A 143 15.21 8.03 10.06
N PHE A 144 15.09 8.24 11.35
CA PHE A 144 15.01 7.18 12.34
C PHE A 144 13.70 6.39 12.23
N GLU A 145 12.58 7.07 12.04
CA GLU A 145 11.28 6.45 11.79
C GLU A 145 11.27 5.66 10.48
N GLY A 146 11.95 6.17 9.45
CA GLY A 146 12.15 5.48 8.19
C GLY A 146 12.92 4.17 8.36
N LEU A 147 13.97 4.14 9.19
CA LEU A 147 14.72 2.93 9.50
C LEU A 147 13.86 1.90 10.26
N ILE A 148 13.12 2.34 11.27
CA ILE A 148 12.17 1.46 11.99
C ILE A 148 11.15 0.87 11.03
N TYR A 149 10.65 1.68 10.10
CA TYR A 149 9.71 1.23 9.07
C TYR A 149 10.32 0.17 8.15
N LEU A 150 11.56 0.35 7.71
CA LEU A 150 12.27 -0.65 6.89
C LEU A 150 12.45 -1.98 7.63
N ILE A 151 12.86 -1.95 8.90
CA ILE A 151 12.98 -3.15 9.73
C ILE A 151 11.60 -3.83 9.87
N GLY A 152 10.54 -3.04 10.07
CA GLY A 152 9.18 -3.53 10.11
C GLY A 152 8.76 -4.23 8.81
N ASN A 153 9.06 -3.65 7.65
CA ASN A 153 8.79 -4.27 6.35
C ASN A 153 9.51 -5.60 6.19
N LEU A 154 10.79 -5.70 6.56
CA LEU A 154 11.54 -6.96 6.52
C LEU A 154 10.90 -8.02 7.39
N LYS A 155 10.47 -7.65 8.61
CA LYS A 155 9.74 -8.58 9.49
C LYS A 155 8.45 -9.08 8.84
N VAL A 156 7.66 -8.20 8.23
CA VAL A 156 6.41 -8.58 7.56
C VAL A 156 6.69 -9.52 6.37
N ILE A 157 7.74 -9.26 5.57
CA ILE A 157 8.16 -10.13 4.47
C ILE A 157 8.52 -11.52 4.98
N ILE A 158 9.30 -11.62 6.06
CA ILE A 158 9.68 -12.91 6.65
C ILE A 158 8.43 -13.67 7.12
N LEU A 159 7.52 -13.01 7.82
CA LEU A 159 6.28 -13.63 8.30
C LEU A 159 5.38 -14.10 7.14
N TYR A 160 5.30 -13.31 6.07
CA TYR A 160 4.59 -13.67 4.85
C TYR A 160 5.19 -14.93 4.19
N LEU A 161 6.52 -14.98 4.04
CA LEU A 161 7.20 -16.14 3.44
C LEU A 161 7.02 -17.41 4.28
N LEU A 162 7.21 -17.32 5.60
CA LEU A 162 7.02 -18.43 6.50
C LEU A 162 5.59 -18.97 6.46
N ALA A 163 4.60 -18.09 6.36
CA ALA A 163 3.20 -18.49 6.20
C ALA A 163 2.94 -19.11 4.81
N LYS A 164 3.48 -18.53 3.73
CA LYS A 164 3.35 -19.05 2.36
C LYS A 164 3.97 -20.44 2.21
N LEU A 165 5.08 -20.70 2.89
CA LEU A 165 5.74 -22.02 2.98
C LEU A 165 5.10 -22.97 4.00
N LYS A 166 4.05 -22.53 4.70
CA LYS A 166 3.35 -23.28 5.77
C LYS A 166 4.26 -23.66 6.96
N LEU A 167 5.37 -22.94 7.15
CA LEU A 167 6.33 -23.18 8.24
C LEU A 167 5.91 -22.50 9.54
N TYR A 168 5.09 -21.45 9.47
CA TYR A 168 4.65 -20.72 10.65
C TYR A 168 3.26 -20.11 10.43
N LYS A 169 2.35 -20.34 11.38
CA LYS A 169 1.03 -19.69 11.40
C LYS A 169 1.14 -18.33 12.11
N ASN A 170 0.77 -17.28 11.42
CA ASN A 170 0.79 -15.92 11.95
C ASN A 170 -0.62 -15.33 11.94
N LYS A 171 -0.92 -14.47 12.91
CA LYS A 171 -2.24 -13.80 13.01
C LYS A 171 -2.65 -13.03 11.74
N ASN A 172 -1.69 -12.57 10.94
CA ASN A 172 -1.92 -11.76 9.73
C ASN A 172 -2.03 -12.62 8.47
N PHE A 173 -1.52 -13.85 8.51
CA PHE A 173 -1.46 -14.78 7.38
C PHE A 173 -1.88 -16.17 7.85
N ILE A 174 -3.19 -16.40 7.95
CA ILE A 174 -3.80 -17.66 8.47
C ILE A 174 -4.46 -18.43 7.33
#